data_bba938978ad1f52497a3bf1c846d7f48
#
_entry.id   bba938978ad1f52497a3bf1c846d7f48
#
_cell.length_a   1.000
_cell.length_b   1.000
_cell.length_c   1.000
_cell.angle_alpha   90.00
_cell.angle_beta   90.00
_cell.angle_gamma   90.00
#
_symmetry.space_group_name_H-M   'P 1'
#
loop_
_entity.id
_entity.type
_entity.pdbx_description
1 polymer ?
#
loop_
_entity_poly.entity_id
_entity_poly.type
_entity_poly.pdbx_seq_one_letter_code
_entity_poly.pdbx_strand_id
1 'polypeptide(L)'
;MKAGRITISTRKFEVKEVPTPTAGIGEVRIKVGAAGVCLSDVHLLDGTLSPGYLKGDEVTIGHEVAGTIDQLGSEVSGYQVGDRVIVIAGQRNEANQITTLGFDTMVVMLNM
;
A
#
# COMPACT_ATOMS: atom_id res chain seq x y z
N MET A 1 -1.15 12.93 6.50
CA MET A 1 -2.33 12.02 6.57
C MET A 1 -2.14 11.00 7.68
N LYS A 2 -3.23 10.45 8.21
CA LYS A 2 -3.16 9.39 9.21
C LYS A 2 -2.93 8.03 8.55
N ALA A 3 -2.01 7.23 9.12
CA ALA A 3 -1.75 5.86 8.68
C ALA A 3 -1.62 4.92 9.88
N GLY A 4 -2.15 3.72 9.75
CA GLY A 4 -1.91 2.63 10.70
C GLY A 4 -0.55 2.02 10.42
N ARG A 5 0.37 2.10 11.38
CA ARG A 5 1.76 1.68 11.25
C ARG A 5 2.07 0.55 12.22
N ILE A 6 2.79 -0.46 11.75
CA ILE A 6 3.39 -1.50 12.60
C ILE A 6 4.89 -1.28 12.62
N THR A 7 5.47 -1.26 13.82
CA THR A 7 6.92 -1.35 14.01
C THR A 7 7.27 -2.84 14.11
N ILE A 8 7.99 -3.36 13.14
CA ILE A 8 8.26 -4.81 13.01
C ILE A 8 9.10 -5.34 14.16
N SER A 9 10.14 -4.62 14.57
CA SER A 9 11.03 -5.04 15.68
C SER A 9 10.31 -5.17 17.03
N THR A 10 9.30 -4.35 17.28
CA THR A 10 8.56 -4.33 18.56
C THR A 10 7.16 -4.90 18.45
N ARG A 11 6.68 -5.19 17.22
CA ARG A 11 5.30 -5.65 16.94
C ARG A 11 4.22 -4.70 17.48
N LYS A 12 4.54 -3.40 17.52
CA LYS A 12 3.63 -2.37 18.03
C LYS A 12 2.87 -1.71 16.88
N PHE A 13 1.55 -1.62 17.05
CA PHE A 13 0.68 -0.87 16.14
C PHE A 13 0.41 0.53 16.69
N GLU A 14 0.52 1.53 15.85
CA GLU A 14 0.19 2.93 16.18
C GLU A 14 -0.42 3.64 14.98
N VAL A 15 -1.35 4.55 15.24
CA VAL A 15 -1.82 5.49 14.22
C VAL A 15 -0.93 6.72 14.26
N LYS A 16 -0.25 7.00 13.15
CA LYS A 16 0.71 8.11 13.04
C LYS A 16 0.33 9.06 11.91
N GLU A 17 0.72 10.32 12.07
CA GLU A 17 0.73 11.26 10.94
C GLU A 17 1.95 10.97 10.07
N VAL A 18 1.70 10.78 8.77
CA VAL A 18 2.75 10.55 7.77
C VAL A 18 2.54 11.51 6.59
N PRO A 19 3.61 11.83 5.83
CA PRO A 19 3.48 12.62 4.62
C PRO A 19 2.51 11.95 3.64
N THR A 20 1.66 12.76 2.99
CA THR A 20 0.83 12.26 1.88
C THR A 20 1.73 11.96 0.69
N PRO A 21 1.72 10.74 0.14
CA PRO A 21 2.58 10.39 -0.99
C PRO A 21 2.17 11.14 -2.25
N THR A 22 3.10 11.30 -3.17
CA THR A 22 2.86 11.88 -4.50
C THR A 22 3.03 10.79 -5.55
N ALA A 23 2.10 10.72 -6.52
CA ALA A 23 2.18 9.77 -7.62
C ALA A 23 3.37 10.10 -8.53
N GLY A 24 4.25 9.13 -8.73
CA GLY A 24 5.38 9.19 -9.66
C GLY A 24 5.01 8.73 -11.07
N ILE A 25 6.03 8.45 -11.88
CA ILE A 25 5.85 7.97 -13.26
C ILE A 25 5.15 6.60 -13.26
N GLY A 26 4.06 6.47 -14.00
CA GLY A 26 3.27 5.24 -14.08
C GLY A 26 2.47 4.90 -12.82
N GLU A 27 2.37 5.82 -11.88
CA GLU A 27 1.68 5.62 -10.61
C GLU A 27 0.39 6.43 -10.51
N VAL A 28 -0.54 5.94 -9.73
CA VAL A 28 -1.72 6.71 -9.30
C VAL A 28 -1.76 6.80 -7.79
N ARG A 29 -2.20 7.94 -7.27
CA ARG A 29 -2.53 8.07 -5.86
C ARG A 29 -4.02 7.83 -5.67
N ILE A 30 -4.34 6.99 -4.70
CA ILE A 30 -5.71 6.66 -4.35
C ILE A 30 -6.04 7.28 -3.00
N LYS A 31 -7.10 8.08 -2.99
CA LYS A 31 -7.74 8.50 -1.74
C LYS A 31 -8.54 7.30 -1.23
N VAL A 32 -8.06 6.69 -0.17
CA VAL A 32 -8.65 5.49 0.41
C VAL A 32 -10.04 5.78 0.96
N GLY A 33 -11.02 5.04 0.47
CA GLY A 33 -12.40 5.08 0.98
C GLY A 33 -12.64 4.00 2.05
N ALA A 34 -12.05 2.83 1.86
CA ALA A 34 -12.09 1.73 2.81
C ALA A 34 -10.86 0.84 2.64
N ALA A 35 -10.37 0.30 3.74
CA ALA A 35 -9.33 -0.72 3.76
C ALA A 35 -9.79 -1.89 4.63
N GLY A 36 -9.79 -3.09 4.07
CA GLY A 36 -10.12 -4.32 4.78
C GLY A 36 -9.00 -4.72 5.74
N VAL A 37 -9.35 -5.37 6.82
CA VAL A 37 -8.39 -6.02 7.73
C VAL A 37 -8.29 -7.49 7.35
N CYS A 38 -7.09 -7.90 6.96
CA CYS A 38 -6.78 -9.28 6.59
C CYS A 38 -6.08 -9.99 7.76
N LEU A 39 -6.18 -11.31 7.80
CA LEU A 39 -5.47 -12.13 8.79
C LEU A 39 -3.94 -11.94 8.70
N SER A 40 -3.41 -11.64 7.51
CA SER A 40 -1.99 -11.33 7.32
C SER A 40 -1.54 -10.07 8.08
N ASP A 41 -2.41 -9.08 8.30
CA ASP A 41 -2.11 -7.91 9.13
C ASP A 41 -1.95 -8.34 10.60
N VAL A 42 -2.78 -9.27 11.07
CA VAL A 42 -2.66 -9.87 12.41
C VAL A 42 -1.37 -10.66 12.53
N HIS A 43 -1.00 -11.43 11.51
CA HIS A 43 0.24 -12.21 11.49
C HIS A 43 1.51 -11.33 11.45
N LEU A 44 1.43 -10.13 10.89
CA LEU A 44 2.51 -9.15 11.03
C LEU A 44 2.65 -8.68 12.48
N LEU A 45 1.53 -8.49 13.18
CA LEU A 45 1.54 -8.06 14.58
C LEU A 45 2.04 -9.16 15.53
N ASP A 46 1.61 -10.39 15.35
CA ASP A 46 1.99 -11.50 16.23
C ASP A 46 3.36 -12.12 15.88
N GLY A 47 3.96 -11.73 14.76
CA GLY A 47 5.26 -12.21 14.32
C GLY A 47 5.23 -13.51 13.53
N THR A 48 4.04 -14.07 13.28
CA THR A 48 3.88 -15.28 12.43
C THR A 48 4.31 -15.01 10.99
N LEU A 49 4.07 -13.79 10.50
CA LEU A 49 4.50 -13.33 9.19
C LEU A 49 5.62 -12.30 9.32
N SER A 50 6.76 -12.55 8.67
CA SER A 50 7.88 -11.60 8.58
C SER A 50 8.40 -11.59 7.14
N PRO A 51 7.75 -10.83 6.23
CA PRO A 51 8.14 -10.80 4.82
C PRO A 51 9.55 -10.22 4.65
N GLY A 52 10.41 -10.95 3.94
CA GLY A 52 11.80 -10.54 3.71
C GLY A 52 11.99 -9.35 2.75
N TYR A 53 10.90 -8.89 2.10
CA TYR A 53 10.93 -7.75 1.19
C TYR A 53 10.62 -6.41 1.86
N LEU A 54 10.31 -6.40 3.16
CA LEU A 54 10.03 -5.17 3.88
C LEU A 54 11.27 -4.28 3.93
N LYS A 55 11.08 -3.02 3.54
CA LYS A 55 12.14 -2.00 3.56
C LYS A 55 11.99 -1.15 4.82
N GLY A 56 12.78 -1.48 5.84
CA GLY A 56 12.76 -0.76 7.10
C GLY A 56 11.90 -1.41 8.19
N ASP A 57 11.86 -0.78 9.35
CA ASP A 57 11.24 -1.32 10.55
C ASP A 57 9.77 -0.90 10.73
N GLU A 58 9.31 0.12 9.99
CA GLU A 58 7.91 0.56 10.03
C GLU A 58 7.21 0.31 8.71
N VAL A 59 6.03 -0.30 8.78
CA VAL A 59 5.19 -0.55 7.61
C VAL A 59 3.78 -0.01 7.81
N THR A 60 3.18 0.50 6.74
CA THR A 60 1.75 0.83 6.73
C THR A 60 0.95 -0.43 6.44
N ILE A 61 -0.04 -0.73 7.25
CA ILE A 61 -0.92 -1.88 7.04
C ILE A 61 -2.14 -1.51 6.20
N GLY A 62 -2.80 -2.55 5.68
CA GLY A 62 -3.98 -2.45 4.83
C GLY A 62 -3.62 -2.63 3.35
N HIS A 63 -3.90 -3.79 2.80
CA HIS A 63 -3.63 -4.16 1.41
C HIS A 63 -4.91 -4.54 0.65
N GLU A 64 -6.06 -4.51 1.29
CA GLU A 64 -7.39 -4.72 0.71
C GLU A 64 -8.08 -3.35 0.60
N VAL A 65 -7.70 -2.56 -0.41
CA VAL A 65 -8.06 -1.15 -0.51
C VAL A 65 -9.06 -0.90 -1.63
N ALA A 66 -10.09 -0.13 -1.34
CA ALA A 66 -10.97 0.50 -2.31
C ALA A 66 -10.96 2.03 -2.11
N GLY A 67 -11.00 2.76 -3.19
CA GLY A 67 -10.96 4.22 -3.11
C GLY A 67 -11.19 4.91 -4.44
N THR A 68 -10.79 6.16 -4.49
CA THR A 68 -10.93 7.02 -5.66
C THR A 68 -9.57 7.58 -6.05
N ILE A 69 -9.23 7.54 -7.33
CA ILE A 69 -8.02 8.18 -7.84
C ILE A 69 -8.11 9.67 -7.61
N ASP A 70 -7.16 10.26 -6.91
CA ASP A 70 -7.08 11.70 -6.66
C ASP A 70 -5.86 12.37 -7.30
N GLN A 71 -4.89 11.59 -7.79
CA GLN A 71 -3.75 12.08 -8.55
C GLN A 71 -3.27 11.03 -9.55
N LEU A 72 -2.97 11.46 -10.76
CA LEU A 72 -2.28 10.68 -11.79
C LEU A 72 -0.83 11.15 -11.89
N GLY A 73 0.09 10.21 -11.89
CA GLY A 73 1.48 10.48 -12.26
C GLY A 73 1.64 10.62 -13.78
N SER A 74 2.84 10.98 -14.24
CA SER A 74 3.13 11.01 -15.66
C SER A 74 3.10 9.60 -16.27
N GLU A 75 2.84 9.51 -17.59
CA GLU A 75 2.76 8.26 -18.35
C GLU A 75 1.63 7.31 -17.92
N VAL A 76 0.65 7.79 -17.16
CA VAL A 76 -0.57 7.03 -16.84
C VAL A 76 -1.61 7.29 -17.93
N SER A 77 -2.18 6.22 -18.50
CA SER A 77 -3.27 6.27 -19.47
C SER A 77 -4.39 5.31 -19.08
N GLY A 78 -5.61 5.57 -19.54
CA GLY A 78 -6.78 4.72 -19.29
C GLY A 78 -7.45 4.96 -17.93
N TYR A 79 -6.98 5.92 -17.15
CA TYR A 79 -7.55 6.31 -15.86
C TYR A 79 -7.75 7.81 -15.78
N GLN A 80 -8.69 8.24 -14.93
CA GLN A 80 -8.99 9.65 -14.67
C GLN A 80 -9.09 9.90 -13.17
N VAL A 81 -8.75 11.12 -12.75
CA VAL A 81 -9.07 11.58 -11.39
C VAL A 81 -10.58 11.49 -11.19
N GLY A 82 -11.01 10.89 -10.08
CA GLY A 82 -12.39 10.60 -9.77
C GLY A 82 -12.83 9.15 -10.05
N ASP A 83 -12.02 8.34 -10.75
CA ASP A 83 -12.31 6.92 -10.97
C ASP A 83 -12.31 6.16 -9.64
N ARG A 84 -13.34 5.33 -9.45
CA ARG A 84 -13.41 4.40 -8.31
C ARG A 84 -12.68 3.12 -8.64
N VAL A 85 -11.78 2.71 -7.75
CA VAL A 85 -10.87 1.59 -7.98
C VAL A 85 -10.79 0.67 -6.77
N ILE A 86 -10.46 -0.59 -7.05
CA ILE A 86 -10.07 -1.59 -6.06
C ILE A 86 -8.61 -1.95 -6.35
N VAL A 87 -7.79 -2.02 -5.31
CA VAL A 87 -6.39 -2.40 -5.43
C VAL A 87 -6.24 -3.91 -5.37
N ILE A 88 -5.60 -4.49 -6.38
CA ILE A 88 -5.14 -5.87 -6.33
C ILE A 88 -3.76 -5.86 -5.65
N ALA A 89 -3.69 -6.39 -4.44
CA ALA A 89 -2.53 -6.25 -3.57
C ALA A 89 -1.28 -6.99 -4.07
N GLY A 90 -1.43 -8.09 -4.79
CA GLY A 90 -0.31 -8.88 -5.31
C GLY A 90 0.29 -8.26 -6.56
N GLN A 91 1.58 -7.98 -6.52
CA GLN A 91 2.34 -7.46 -7.67
C GLN A 91 3.59 -8.30 -7.90
N ARG A 92 3.98 -8.50 -9.15
CA ARG A 92 5.25 -9.14 -9.49
C ARG A 92 6.34 -8.08 -9.69
N ASN A 93 7.47 -8.28 -9.04
CA ASN A 93 8.67 -7.47 -9.27
C ASN A 93 9.43 -7.95 -10.52
N GLU A 94 10.50 -7.26 -10.90
CA GLU A 94 11.35 -7.62 -12.04
C GLU A 94 11.96 -9.03 -11.94
N ALA A 95 12.16 -9.55 -10.72
CA ALA A 95 12.63 -10.91 -10.46
C ALA A 95 11.49 -11.95 -10.49
N ASN A 96 10.28 -11.58 -10.96
CA ASN A 96 9.08 -12.43 -11.02
C ASN A 96 8.58 -12.92 -9.64
N GLN A 97 9.03 -12.29 -8.56
CA GLN A 97 8.56 -12.58 -7.20
C GLN A 97 7.29 -11.80 -6.90
N ILE A 98 6.36 -12.41 -6.17
CA ILE A 98 5.14 -11.73 -5.73
C ILE A 98 5.47 -10.89 -4.50
N THR A 99 5.17 -9.60 -4.57
CA THR A 99 5.20 -8.67 -3.44
C THR A 99 3.79 -8.18 -3.15
N THR A 100 3.52 -7.80 -1.91
CA THR A 100 2.21 -7.30 -1.51
C THR A 100 2.24 -5.78 -1.43
N LEU A 101 1.42 -5.13 -2.25
CA LEU A 101 1.19 -3.69 -2.15
C LEU A 101 0.45 -3.37 -0.84
N GLY A 102 0.72 -2.21 -0.27
CA GLY A 102 0.07 -1.74 0.95
C GLY A 102 0.91 -1.86 2.22
N PHE A 103 1.91 -2.73 2.24
CA PHE A 103 2.87 -2.76 3.35
C PHE A 103 3.96 -1.69 3.23
N ASP A 104 4.12 -1.05 2.07
CA ASP A 104 5.21 -0.11 1.84
C ASP A 104 4.78 1.20 1.15
N THR A 105 3.64 1.26 0.48
CA THR A 105 3.19 2.46 -0.23
C THR A 105 1.67 2.52 -0.37
N MET A 106 1.10 3.70 -0.17
CA MET A 106 -0.28 4.02 -0.58
C MET A 106 -0.34 4.55 -2.03
N VAL A 107 0.74 4.40 -2.77
CA VAL A 107 0.82 4.70 -4.20
C VAL A 107 0.85 3.37 -4.94
N VAL A 108 -0.12 3.17 -5.81
CA VAL A 108 -0.23 1.96 -6.61
C VAL A 108 0.46 2.19 -7.95
N MET A 109 1.47 1.37 -8.24
CA MET A 109 1.98 1.26 -9.59
C MET A 109 0.98 0.50 -10.43
N LEU A 110 0.51 1.13 -11.49
CA LEU A 110 -0.25 0.44 -12.52
C LEU A 110 0.76 -0.31 -13.40
N ASN A 111 0.75 -1.63 -13.34
CA ASN A 111 1.42 -2.43 -14.36
C ASN A 111 0.64 -2.24 -15.65
N MET A 112 1.20 -1.44 -16.52
CA MET A 112 0.77 -1.40 -17.91
C MET A 112 1.39 -2.54 -18.68
#